data_a7f3e02f6fc6ea1270e2efb2964716f2
#
_entry.id   a7f3e02f6fc6ea1270e2efb2964716f2
#
_cell.length_a   1.000
_cell.length_b   1.000
_cell.length_c   1.000
_cell.angle_alpha   90.00
_cell.angle_beta   90.00
_cell.angle_gamma   90.00
#
_symmetry.space_group_name_H-M   'P 1'
#
loop_
_entity.id
_entity.type
_entity.pdbx_description
1 polymer ?
#
loop_
_entity_poly.entity_id
_entity_poly.type
_entity_poly.pdbx_seq_one_letter_code
_entity_poly.pdbx_strand_id
1 'polypeptide(L)'
;MKSRKLEIWVGLFVVLSIASLLMLALQVSGLGNLYNSKGGYTVTSYFANIGGLKVRSKVTLSGVTIGRVESIVLQENSFGEYQAVVLFVIDANFNRIPDDSSAKILTSGLLGDNYISIVPGHSDKFLQNGSTIEFTTQAVLLEDLISKFATGK
;
A
#
# COMPACT_ATOMS: atom_id res chain seq x y z
N MET A 1 27.15 34.01 40.83
CA MET A 1 25.96 34.49 40.08
C MET A 1 25.97 34.18 38.57
N LYS A 2 27.07 33.74 37.99
CA LYS A 2 27.13 33.36 36.57
C LYS A 2 26.61 31.93 36.28
N SER A 3 26.58 31.04 37.26
CA SER A 3 26.16 29.63 37.08
C SER A 3 24.67 29.44 36.76
N ARG A 4 23.77 30.16 37.39
CA ARG A 4 22.31 29.99 37.19
C ARG A 4 21.87 30.32 35.74
N LYS A 5 22.50 31.25 35.06
CA LYS A 5 22.18 31.55 33.66
C LYS A 5 22.64 30.39 32.75
N LEU A 6 23.82 29.84 33.06
CA LEU A 6 24.36 28.72 32.30
C LEU A 6 23.48 27.43 32.48
N GLU A 7 23.02 27.17 33.68
CA GLU A 7 22.14 26.06 34.00
C GLU A 7 20.81 26.16 33.27
N ILE A 8 20.22 27.37 33.19
CA ILE A 8 19.00 27.63 32.46
C ILE A 8 19.19 27.41 30.94
N TRP A 9 20.30 27.87 30.38
CA TRP A 9 20.61 27.70 28.97
C TRP A 9 20.87 26.24 28.60
N VAL A 10 21.56 25.50 29.46
CA VAL A 10 21.78 24.06 29.27
C VAL A 10 20.45 23.29 29.39
N GLY A 11 19.60 23.60 30.38
CA GLY A 11 18.30 23.01 30.55
C GLY A 11 17.37 23.25 29.35
N LEU A 12 17.37 24.51 28.84
CA LEU A 12 16.61 24.86 27.65
C LEU A 12 17.07 24.06 26.41
N PHE A 13 18.39 23.94 26.25
CA PHE A 13 18.98 23.16 25.14
C PHE A 13 18.57 21.66 25.19
N VAL A 14 18.62 21.07 26.38
CA VAL A 14 18.20 19.67 26.57
C VAL A 14 16.71 19.48 26.24
N VAL A 15 15.86 20.37 26.72
CA VAL A 15 14.41 20.32 26.41
C VAL A 15 14.17 20.46 24.91
N LEU A 16 14.87 21.36 24.23
CA LEU A 16 14.77 21.58 22.80
C LEU A 16 15.24 20.35 22.00
N SER A 17 16.31 19.69 22.47
CA SER A 17 16.82 18.46 21.86
C SER A 17 15.83 17.29 21.98
N ILE A 18 15.22 17.14 23.16
CA ILE A 18 14.20 16.11 23.38
C ILE A 18 12.96 16.38 22.50
N ALA A 19 12.51 17.63 22.43
CA ALA A 19 11.38 18.02 21.58
C ALA A 19 11.66 17.77 20.10
N SER A 20 12.88 18.05 19.63
CA SER A 20 13.31 17.76 18.25
C SER A 20 13.32 16.28 17.96
N LEU A 21 13.84 15.44 18.87
CA LEU A 21 13.83 13.98 18.74
C LEU A 21 12.40 13.42 18.70
N LEU A 22 11.51 13.91 19.56
CA LEU A 22 10.10 13.52 19.55
C LEU A 22 9.43 13.91 18.23
N MET A 23 9.71 15.10 17.73
CA MET A 23 9.14 15.54 16.44
C MET A 23 9.63 14.67 15.27
N LEU A 24 10.93 14.32 15.25
CA LEU A 24 11.48 13.39 14.27
C LEU A 24 10.85 11.99 14.38
N ALA A 25 10.70 11.50 15.61
CA ALA A 25 10.04 10.20 15.85
C ALA A 25 8.60 10.18 15.32
N LEU A 26 7.85 11.25 15.51
CA LEU A 26 6.48 11.39 15.00
C LEU A 26 6.45 11.48 13.46
N GLN A 27 7.40 12.16 12.84
CA GLN A 27 7.52 12.21 11.38
C GLN A 27 7.85 10.85 10.77
N VAL A 28 8.80 10.12 11.36
CA VAL A 28 9.23 8.80 10.89
C VAL A 28 8.18 7.72 11.19
N SER A 29 7.42 7.88 12.27
CA SER A 29 6.33 6.97 12.67
C SER A 29 5.18 6.90 11.66
N GLY A 30 5.11 7.81 10.69
CA GLY A 30 4.04 7.84 9.69
C GLY A 30 2.67 8.27 10.24
N LEU A 31 2.60 8.67 11.51
CA LEU A 31 1.38 9.24 12.12
C LEU A 31 0.91 10.51 11.39
N GLY A 32 1.83 11.23 10.74
CA GLY A 32 1.48 12.37 9.88
C GLY A 32 0.63 11.98 8.66
N ASN A 33 0.73 10.73 8.19
CA ASN A 33 -0.07 10.23 7.08
C ASN A 33 -1.52 9.89 7.50
N LEU A 34 -1.79 9.66 8.79
CA LEU A 34 -3.16 9.52 9.31
C LEU A 34 -3.93 10.84 9.25
N TYR A 35 -3.23 11.96 9.38
CA TYR A 35 -3.82 13.32 9.28
C TYR A 35 -3.91 13.81 7.82
N ASN A 36 -3.12 13.23 6.92
CA ASN A 36 -3.05 13.63 5.51
C ASN A 36 -3.73 12.61 4.57
N SER A 37 -4.62 11.78 5.09
CA SER A 37 -5.63 11.08 4.29
C SER A 37 -6.55 12.13 3.68
N LYS A 38 -6.05 12.86 2.70
CA LYS A 38 -6.89 13.59 1.75
C LYS A 38 -7.85 12.54 1.22
N GLY A 39 -9.12 12.63 1.68
CA GLY A 39 -10.21 11.72 1.46
C GLY A 39 -10.06 10.81 0.24
N GLY A 40 -9.46 9.66 0.44
CA GLY A 40 -9.41 8.59 -0.53
C GLY A 40 -10.61 7.67 -0.36
N TYR A 41 -10.83 6.79 -1.31
CA TYR A 41 -11.84 5.75 -1.20
C TYR A 41 -11.17 4.38 -1.15
N THR A 42 -11.81 3.49 -0.41
CA THR A 42 -11.30 2.15 -0.15
C THR A 42 -11.84 1.18 -1.19
N VAL A 43 -10.98 0.35 -1.72
CA VAL A 43 -11.30 -0.70 -2.68
C VAL A 43 -10.77 -2.03 -2.17
N THR A 44 -11.53 -3.09 -2.39
CA THR A 44 -11.18 -4.45 -2.02
C THR A 44 -10.88 -5.29 -3.25
N SER A 45 -9.93 -6.19 -3.16
CA SER A 45 -9.66 -7.20 -4.20
C SER A 45 -9.27 -8.53 -3.56
N TYR A 46 -9.62 -9.61 -4.24
CA TYR A 46 -9.35 -10.98 -3.80
C TYR A 46 -8.29 -11.62 -4.68
N PHE A 47 -7.24 -12.13 -4.08
CA PHE A 47 -6.15 -12.78 -4.80
C PHE A 47 -5.90 -14.19 -4.26
N ALA A 48 -5.72 -15.16 -5.16
CA ALA A 48 -5.33 -16.50 -4.77
C ALA A 48 -3.90 -16.53 -4.19
N ASN A 49 -2.99 -15.71 -4.73
CA ASN A 49 -1.63 -15.57 -4.25
C ASN A 49 -1.16 -14.13 -4.42
N ILE A 50 -0.66 -13.54 -3.34
CA ILE A 50 -0.15 -12.15 -3.33
C ILE A 50 1.37 -12.07 -3.49
N GLY A 51 2.08 -13.21 -3.48
CA GLY A 51 3.54 -13.23 -3.52
C GLY A 51 4.15 -12.42 -2.38
N GLY A 52 5.01 -11.47 -2.73
CA GLY A 52 5.68 -10.57 -1.77
C GLY A 52 4.96 -9.23 -1.55
N LEU A 53 3.66 -9.11 -1.85
CA LEU A 53 2.92 -7.88 -1.60
C LEU A 53 2.81 -7.60 -0.09
N LYS A 54 3.02 -6.35 0.30
CA LYS A 54 3.04 -5.91 1.71
C LYS A 54 2.04 -4.78 1.93
N VAL A 55 1.67 -4.57 3.18
CA VAL A 55 1.00 -3.34 3.60
C VAL A 55 1.88 -2.14 3.24
N ARG A 56 1.28 -1.07 2.76
CA ARG A 56 1.90 0.13 2.17
C ARG A 56 2.52 -0.07 0.78
N SER A 57 2.43 -1.24 0.16
CA SER A 57 2.79 -1.40 -1.25
C SER A 57 2.00 -0.40 -2.11
N LYS A 58 2.65 0.15 -3.13
CA LYS A 58 2.01 1.14 -4.02
C LYS A 58 0.91 0.49 -4.87
N VAL A 59 -0.13 1.26 -5.14
CA VAL A 59 -1.16 0.97 -6.13
C VAL A 59 -0.96 1.93 -7.30
N THR A 60 -0.87 1.41 -8.50
CA THR A 60 -0.59 2.20 -9.70
C THR A 60 -1.69 2.05 -10.74
N LEU A 61 -1.89 3.10 -11.52
CA LEU A 61 -2.72 3.11 -12.73
C LEU A 61 -1.85 3.64 -13.87
N SER A 62 -1.69 2.87 -14.93
CA SER A 62 -0.81 3.23 -16.05
C SER A 62 0.61 3.66 -15.63
N GLY A 63 1.15 3.04 -14.57
CA GLY A 63 2.49 3.34 -14.03
C GLY A 63 2.55 4.50 -13.03
N VAL A 64 1.47 5.27 -12.87
CA VAL A 64 1.39 6.37 -11.90
C VAL A 64 0.87 5.84 -10.57
N THR A 65 1.51 6.20 -9.45
CA THR A 65 1.04 5.81 -8.12
C THR A 65 -0.21 6.62 -7.76
N ILE A 66 -1.31 5.92 -7.52
CA ILE A 66 -2.63 6.50 -7.21
C ILE A 66 -3.12 6.13 -5.82
N GLY A 67 -2.42 5.23 -5.12
CA GLY A 67 -2.85 4.75 -3.81
C GLY A 67 -1.85 3.81 -3.16
N ARG A 68 -2.30 3.19 -2.07
CA ARG A 68 -1.48 2.24 -1.28
C ARG A 68 -2.33 1.15 -0.68
N VAL A 69 -1.72 -0.01 -0.49
CA VAL A 69 -2.30 -1.12 0.27
C VAL A 69 -2.42 -0.72 1.73
N GLU A 70 -3.62 -0.85 2.29
CA GLU A 70 -3.93 -0.52 3.68
C GLU A 70 -3.85 -1.75 4.58
N SER A 71 -4.49 -2.85 4.16
CA SER A 71 -4.45 -4.11 4.91
C SER A 71 -4.51 -5.32 3.99
N ILE A 72 -4.01 -6.43 4.50
CA ILE A 72 -4.04 -7.74 3.85
C ILE A 72 -4.52 -8.74 4.90
N VAL A 73 -5.60 -9.47 4.58
CA VAL A 73 -6.21 -10.46 5.46
C VAL A 73 -6.40 -11.76 4.68
N LEU A 74 -6.16 -12.90 5.32
CA LEU A 74 -6.47 -14.19 4.75
C LEU A 74 -7.92 -14.56 5.09
N GLN A 75 -8.70 -14.93 4.10
CA GLN A 75 -10.10 -15.31 4.27
C GLN A 75 -10.37 -16.62 3.50
N GLU A 76 -11.20 -17.47 4.07
CA GLU A 76 -11.71 -18.66 3.41
C GLU A 76 -12.94 -18.29 2.56
N ASN A 77 -12.95 -18.72 1.30
CA ASN A 77 -14.08 -18.51 0.41
C ASN A 77 -15.18 -19.56 0.67
N SER A 78 -16.33 -19.42 0.01
CA SER A 78 -17.47 -20.33 0.15
C SER A 78 -17.19 -21.79 -0.30
N PHE A 79 -16.07 -22.04 -0.96
CA PHE A 79 -15.62 -23.34 -1.43
C PHE A 79 -14.57 -24.00 -0.53
N GLY A 80 -14.22 -23.36 0.61
CA GLY A 80 -13.19 -23.85 1.54
C GLY A 80 -11.75 -23.55 1.10
N GLU A 81 -11.55 -22.65 0.13
CA GLU A 81 -10.22 -22.24 -0.32
C GLU A 81 -9.82 -20.92 0.33
N TYR A 82 -8.55 -20.83 0.73
CA TYR A 82 -8.01 -19.59 1.27
C TYR A 82 -7.64 -18.61 0.16
N GLN A 83 -8.06 -17.36 0.32
CA GLN A 83 -7.73 -16.27 -0.55
C GLN A 83 -7.27 -15.04 0.26
N ALA A 84 -6.37 -14.26 -0.30
CA ALA A 84 -5.95 -13.03 0.31
C ALA A 84 -6.92 -11.89 -0.08
N VAL A 85 -7.51 -11.28 0.92
CA VAL A 85 -8.33 -10.07 0.78
C VAL A 85 -7.40 -8.89 0.98
N VAL A 86 -7.23 -8.12 -0.07
CA VAL A 86 -6.38 -6.93 -0.08
C VAL A 86 -7.24 -5.68 -0.12
N LEU A 87 -7.15 -4.90 0.94
CA LEU A 87 -7.79 -3.60 1.05
C LEU A 87 -6.77 -2.52 0.69
N PHE A 88 -7.10 -1.64 -0.21
CA PHE A 88 -6.23 -0.52 -0.59
C PHE A 88 -7.01 0.77 -0.76
N VAL A 89 -6.36 1.87 -0.46
CA VAL A 89 -6.91 3.22 -0.58
C VAL A 89 -6.41 3.86 -1.85
N ILE A 90 -7.32 4.41 -2.63
CA ILE A 90 -7.05 5.21 -3.82
C ILE A 90 -7.30 6.67 -3.46
N ASP A 91 -6.40 7.56 -3.88
CA ASP A 91 -6.51 8.99 -3.66
C ASP A 91 -7.77 9.56 -4.34
N ALA A 92 -8.49 10.45 -3.67
CA ALA A 92 -9.73 11.06 -4.15
C ALA A 92 -9.60 11.79 -5.48
N ASN A 93 -8.38 12.20 -5.86
CA ASN A 93 -8.12 12.81 -7.15
C ASN A 93 -8.37 11.85 -8.34
N PHE A 94 -8.37 10.54 -8.10
CA PHE A 94 -8.55 9.48 -9.10
C PHE A 94 -9.92 8.81 -8.96
N ASN A 95 -10.99 9.57 -9.10
CA ASN A 95 -12.37 9.11 -8.88
C ASN A 95 -13.08 8.61 -10.15
N ARG A 96 -12.38 8.46 -11.27
CA ARG A 96 -12.93 8.00 -12.55
C ARG A 96 -12.32 6.69 -13.02
N ILE A 97 -12.09 5.77 -12.11
CA ILE A 97 -11.60 4.44 -12.44
C ILE A 97 -12.83 3.55 -12.69
N PRO A 98 -12.98 2.95 -13.89
CA PRO A 98 -14.11 2.08 -14.19
C PRO A 98 -14.24 0.92 -13.20
N ASP A 99 -15.45 0.52 -12.88
CA ASP A 99 -15.74 -0.56 -11.93
C ASP A 99 -15.36 -1.96 -12.47
N ASP A 100 -15.31 -2.10 -13.80
CA ASP A 100 -14.84 -3.30 -14.50
C ASP A 100 -13.31 -3.36 -14.68
N SER A 101 -12.57 -2.49 -13.96
CA SER A 101 -11.10 -2.51 -13.97
C SER A 101 -10.57 -3.82 -13.36
N SER A 102 -9.36 -4.20 -13.77
CA SER A 102 -8.69 -5.37 -13.22
C SER A 102 -7.48 -4.96 -12.36
N ALA A 103 -7.23 -5.72 -11.30
CA ALA A 103 -6.07 -5.54 -10.44
C ALA A 103 -5.06 -6.68 -10.65
N LYS A 104 -3.82 -6.32 -10.91
CA LYS A 104 -2.71 -7.28 -11.13
C LYS A 104 -1.61 -7.01 -10.12
N ILE A 105 -1.04 -8.08 -9.57
CA ILE A 105 0.17 -7.96 -8.73
C ILE A 105 1.38 -8.15 -9.63
N LEU A 106 2.23 -7.13 -9.66
CA LEU A 106 3.45 -7.09 -10.44
C LEU A 106 4.66 -6.88 -9.54
N THR A 107 5.83 -7.30 -10.00
CA THR A 107 7.11 -7.08 -9.33
C THR A 107 7.81 -5.87 -9.93
N SER A 108 8.40 -5.02 -9.12
CA SER A 108 9.15 -3.85 -9.57
C SER A 108 10.52 -4.27 -10.09
N GLY A 109 10.62 -4.51 -11.40
CA GLY A 109 11.79 -5.12 -12.02
C GLY A 109 11.85 -6.62 -11.75
N LEU A 110 13.05 -7.20 -11.72
CA LEU A 110 13.24 -8.65 -11.55
C LEU A 110 13.24 -9.10 -10.08
N LEU A 111 13.69 -8.26 -9.17
CA LEU A 111 13.91 -8.58 -7.75
C LEU A 111 13.34 -7.52 -6.79
N GLY A 112 12.49 -6.62 -7.28
CA GLY A 112 11.92 -5.56 -6.47
C GLY A 112 10.67 -5.98 -5.70
N ASP A 113 10.14 -5.04 -4.90
CA ASP A 113 8.91 -5.26 -4.16
C ASP A 113 7.69 -5.40 -5.08
N ASN A 114 6.73 -6.21 -4.63
CA ASN A 114 5.47 -6.36 -5.32
C ASN A 114 4.56 -5.15 -5.09
N TYR A 115 3.78 -4.83 -6.11
CA TYR A 115 2.82 -3.73 -6.08
C TYR A 115 1.56 -4.09 -6.87
N ILE A 116 0.49 -3.34 -6.65
CA ILE A 116 -0.76 -3.52 -7.41
C ILE A 116 -0.75 -2.57 -8.62
N SER A 117 -1.02 -3.12 -9.79
CA SER A 117 -1.28 -2.37 -11.01
C SER A 117 -2.75 -2.51 -11.40
N ILE A 118 -3.46 -1.40 -11.45
CA ILE A 118 -4.83 -1.36 -11.94
C ILE A 118 -4.78 -1.13 -13.45
N VAL A 119 -5.51 -1.97 -14.17
CA VAL A 119 -5.73 -1.82 -15.60
C VAL A 119 -7.19 -1.37 -15.77
N PRO A 120 -7.44 -0.16 -16.28
CA PRO A 120 -8.79 0.35 -16.41
C PRO A 120 -9.61 -0.48 -17.38
N GLY A 121 -10.88 -0.67 -17.07
CA GLY A 121 -11.88 -1.28 -17.93
C GLY A 121 -12.51 -0.25 -18.87
N HIS A 122 -13.73 -0.54 -19.32
CA HIS A 122 -14.48 0.27 -20.28
C HIS A 122 -15.89 0.64 -19.77
N SER A 123 -16.22 0.32 -18.53
CA SER A 123 -17.52 0.64 -17.93
C SER A 123 -17.71 2.15 -17.75
N ASP A 124 -18.93 2.60 -17.91
CA ASP A 124 -19.33 3.98 -17.59
C ASP A 124 -19.55 4.21 -16.09
N LYS A 125 -19.51 3.14 -15.29
CA LYS A 125 -19.58 3.21 -13.84
C LYS A 125 -18.17 3.28 -13.25
N PHE A 126 -18.03 3.99 -12.13
CA PHE A 126 -16.75 4.20 -11.50
C PHE A 126 -16.69 3.54 -10.12
N LEU A 127 -15.49 3.13 -9.72
CA LEU A 127 -15.20 2.63 -8.38
C LEU A 127 -15.59 3.68 -7.33
N GLN A 128 -16.26 3.23 -6.29
CA GLN A 128 -16.68 4.03 -5.15
C GLN A 128 -16.08 3.48 -3.86
N ASN A 129 -16.27 4.18 -2.77
CA ASN A 129 -15.85 3.69 -1.47
C ASN A 129 -16.53 2.35 -1.14
N GLY A 130 -15.72 1.34 -0.83
CA GLY A 130 -16.20 -0.02 -0.56
C GLY A 130 -16.40 -0.88 -1.82
N SER A 131 -16.08 -0.40 -3.02
CA SER A 131 -16.15 -1.20 -4.24
C SER A 131 -15.17 -2.37 -4.20
N THR A 132 -15.52 -3.43 -4.92
CA THR A 132 -14.66 -4.61 -5.10
C THR A 132 -14.23 -4.71 -6.56
N ILE A 133 -12.94 -4.94 -6.80
CA ILE A 133 -12.43 -5.33 -8.11
C ILE A 133 -12.45 -6.86 -8.20
N GLU A 134 -13.30 -7.39 -9.07
CA GLU A 134 -13.49 -8.83 -9.24
C GLU A 134 -12.41 -9.48 -10.12
N PHE A 135 -11.94 -8.73 -11.13
CA PHE A 135 -10.94 -9.24 -12.06
C PHE A 135 -9.54 -9.06 -11.49
N THR A 136 -9.00 -10.15 -10.94
CA THR A 136 -7.66 -10.13 -10.35
C THR A 136 -6.70 -11.08 -11.05
N THR A 137 -5.44 -10.70 -11.13
CA THR A 137 -4.34 -11.58 -11.59
C THR A 137 -3.33 -11.70 -10.46
N GLN A 138 -3.11 -12.93 -10.02
CA GLN A 138 -2.17 -13.24 -8.94
C GLN A 138 -0.72 -12.89 -9.30
N ALA A 139 0.12 -12.79 -8.27
CA ALA A 139 1.54 -12.61 -8.45
C ALA A 139 2.15 -13.78 -9.24
N VAL A 140 2.97 -13.46 -10.22
CA VAL A 140 3.79 -14.46 -10.93
C VAL A 140 5.15 -14.48 -10.24
N LEU A 141 5.50 -15.62 -9.65
CA LEU A 141 6.78 -15.82 -9.02
C LEU A 141 7.81 -16.28 -10.08
N LEU A 142 9.01 -15.72 -9.98
CA LEU A 142 10.11 -16.08 -10.90
C LEU A 142 10.48 -17.55 -10.78
N GLU A 143 10.34 -18.11 -9.58
CA GLU A 143 10.56 -19.53 -9.28
C GLU A 143 9.62 -20.43 -10.06
N ASP A 144 8.36 -20.04 -10.24
CA ASP A 144 7.38 -20.79 -11.02
C ASP A 144 7.74 -20.82 -12.52
N LEU A 145 8.27 -19.70 -13.02
CA LEU A 145 8.75 -19.62 -14.41
C LEU A 145 9.97 -20.50 -14.62
N ILE A 146 10.95 -20.44 -13.73
CA ILE A 146 12.17 -21.27 -13.80
C ILE A 146 11.79 -22.75 -13.73
N SER A 147 10.90 -23.12 -12.82
CA SER A 147 10.42 -24.50 -12.68
C SER A 147 9.75 -25.01 -13.97
N LYS A 148 8.91 -24.19 -14.60
CA LYS A 148 8.26 -24.54 -15.87
C LYS A 148 9.26 -24.71 -17.01
N PHE A 149 10.29 -23.88 -17.08
CA PHE A 149 11.36 -24.00 -18.08
C PHE A 149 12.24 -25.23 -17.83
N ALA A 150 12.55 -25.54 -16.57
CA ALA A 150 13.38 -26.67 -16.19
C ALA A 150 12.70 -28.03 -16.40
N THR A 151 11.38 -28.10 -16.28
CA THR A 151 10.61 -29.35 -16.40
C THR A 151 10.04 -29.58 -17.80
N GLY A 152 10.15 -28.62 -18.71
CA GLY A 152 9.84 -28.80 -20.14
C GLY A 152 8.36 -29.14 -20.44
N LYS A 153 7.45 -28.80 -19.55
CA LYS A 153 5.99 -28.95 -19.76
C LYS A 153 5.24 -27.67 -19.46
#